data_71601d4f0d75e682fffb260999c41784
#
_entry.id   71601d4f0d75e682fffb260999c41784
#
_cell.length_a   1.000
_cell.length_b   1.000
_cell.length_c   1.000
_cell.angle_alpha   90.00
_cell.angle_beta   90.00
_cell.angle_gamma   90.00
#
_symmetry.space_group_name_H-M   'P 1'
#
loop_
_entity.id
_entity.type
_entity.pdbx_description
1 polymer ?
#
loop_
_entity_poly.entity_id
_entity_poly.type
_entity_poly.pdbx_seq_one_letter_code
_entity_poly.pdbx_strand_id
1 'polypeptide(L)'
;MRTNKTIQKLCQKVVIEEDPLMTEKTPDLRPAHVKIFMEDGTTFEASVTTNRGDWQDPYSEKDLQQKFLSLSTRLWNKEKALNVYSQSMQLEQMPFNTFIKSIIN
;
A
#
# COMPACT_ATOMS: atom_id res chain seq x y z
N MET A 1 -16.46 4.96 9.02
CA MET A 1 -15.71 5.16 7.76
C MET A 1 -16.54 6.06 6.85
N ARG A 2 -16.07 7.28 6.52
CA ARG A 2 -16.78 8.13 5.58
C ARG A 2 -16.63 7.53 4.19
N THR A 3 -17.70 6.98 3.66
CA THR A 3 -17.77 6.49 2.29
C THR A 3 -17.75 7.68 1.32
N ASN A 4 -16.64 7.85 0.61
CA ASN A 4 -16.55 8.89 -0.40
C ASN A 4 -17.35 8.46 -1.64
N LYS A 5 -18.47 9.12 -1.89
CA LYS A 5 -19.39 8.82 -3.01
C LYS A 5 -18.71 8.94 -4.39
N THR A 6 -17.73 9.82 -4.52
CA THR A 6 -16.93 9.98 -5.76
C THR A 6 -16.10 8.75 -6.03
N ILE A 7 -15.41 8.23 -5.00
CA ILE A 7 -14.62 7.00 -5.12
C ILE A 7 -15.54 5.81 -5.47
N GLN A 8 -16.69 5.70 -4.83
CA GLN A 8 -17.66 4.63 -5.14
C GLN A 8 -18.10 4.67 -6.61
N LYS A 9 -18.43 5.85 -7.13
CA LYS A 9 -18.79 6.01 -8.54
C LYS A 9 -17.64 5.64 -9.49
N LEU A 10 -16.40 5.98 -9.14
CA LEU A 10 -15.23 5.60 -9.94
C LEU A 10 -15.01 4.09 -9.92
N CYS A 11 -15.16 3.44 -8.77
CA CYS A 11 -15.03 1.98 -8.66
C CYS A 11 -16.03 1.23 -9.55
N GLN A 12 -17.24 1.77 -9.75
CA GLN A 12 -18.23 1.16 -10.65
C GLN A 12 -17.85 1.22 -12.13
N LYS A 13 -16.91 2.08 -12.50
CA LYS A 13 -16.40 2.21 -13.87
C LYS A 13 -15.21 1.28 -14.15
N VAL A 14 -14.69 0.62 -13.12
CA VAL A 14 -13.54 -0.29 -13.27
C VAL A 14 -14.01 -1.63 -13.80
N VAL A 15 -13.43 -2.05 -14.92
CA VAL A 15 -13.58 -3.37 -15.50
C VAL A 15 -12.28 -4.12 -15.30
N ILE A 16 -12.32 -5.34 -14.79
CA ILE A 16 -11.16 -6.19 -14.58
C ILE A 16 -11.26 -7.36 -15.55
N GLU A 17 -10.23 -7.54 -16.36
CA GLU A 17 -10.12 -8.62 -17.34
C GLU A 17 -8.84 -9.41 -17.09
N GLU A 18 -8.88 -10.72 -17.33
CA GLU A 18 -7.69 -11.56 -17.31
C GLU A 18 -6.89 -11.37 -18.60
N ASP A 19 -5.57 -11.22 -18.46
CA ASP A 19 -4.62 -11.36 -19.56
C ASP A 19 -3.85 -12.67 -19.38
N PRO A 20 -4.08 -13.69 -20.23
CA PRO A 20 -3.43 -14.99 -20.11
C PRO A 20 -1.90 -14.91 -20.13
N LEU A 21 -1.31 -13.98 -20.90
CA LEU A 21 0.15 -13.79 -20.96
C LEU A 21 0.72 -13.23 -19.64
N MET A 22 -0.09 -12.49 -18.90
CA MET A 22 0.27 -12.04 -17.54
C MET A 22 0.08 -13.15 -16.52
N THR A 23 -0.98 -13.96 -16.64
CA THR A 23 -1.27 -15.09 -15.78
C THR A 23 -0.16 -16.15 -15.83
N GLU A 24 0.40 -16.43 -17.00
CA GLU A 24 1.52 -17.37 -17.18
C GLU A 24 2.79 -16.99 -16.39
N LYS A 25 2.97 -15.69 -16.08
CA LYS A 25 4.13 -15.21 -15.33
C LYS A 25 4.00 -15.37 -13.82
N THR A 26 2.82 -15.75 -13.35
CA THR A 26 2.53 -15.99 -11.93
C THR A 26 3.00 -17.40 -11.53
N PRO A 27 3.65 -17.63 -10.37
CA PRO A 27 3.80 -16.68 -9.25
C PRO A 27 5.08 -15.83 -9.27
N ASP A 28 5.99 -16.03 -10.21
CA ASP A 28 7.31 -15.39 -10.24
C ASP A 28 7.20 -13.86 -10.39
N LEU A 29 6.26 -13.44 -11.23
CA LEU A 29 5.91 -12.03 -11.41
C LEU A 29 4.42 -11.84 -11.18
N ARG A 30 4.05 -10.61 -10.85
CA ARG A 30 2.64 -10.21 -10.65
C ARG A 30 2.34 -8.97 -11.50
N PRO A 31 2.34 -9.12 -12.82
CA PRO A 31 2.13 -8.02 -13.73
C PRO A 31 0.72 -7.48 -13.64
N ALA A 32 0.58 -6.19 -13.87
CA ALA A 32 -0.70 -5.52 -14.04
C ALA A 32 -0.59 -4.45 -15.11
N HIS A 33 -1.65 -4.27 -15.87
CA HIS A 33 -1.79 -3.24 -16.88
C HIS A 33 -3.08 -2.46 -16.59
N VAL A 34 -2.99 -1.13 -16.62
CA VAL A 34 -4.15 -0.26 -16.41
C VAL A 34 -4.29 0.67 -17.59
N LYS A 35 -5.50 0.79 -18.10
CA LYS A 35 -5.88 1.74 -19.14
C LYS A 35 -7.06 2.58 -18.69
N ILE A 36 -6.94 3.89 -18.79
CA ILE A 36 -7.96 4.85 -18.38
C ILE A 36 -8.41 5.64 -19.61
N PHE A 37 -9.70 5.57 -19.89
CA PHE A 37 -10.34 6.34 -20.94
C PHE A 37 -11.02 7.55 -20.33
N MET A 38 -10.64 8.73 -20.79
CA MET A 38 -11.21 9.99 -20.35
C MET A 38 -12.41 10.38 -21.24
N GLU A 39 -13.30 11.22 -20.73
CA GLU A 39 -14.47 11.70 -21.48
C GLU A 39 -14.10 12.58 -22.68
N ASP A 40 -12.94 13.23 -22.63
CA ASP A 40 -12.40 14.06 -23.72
C ASP A 40 -11.71 13.24 -24.84
N GLY A 41 -11.73 11.91 -24.73
CA GLY A 41 -11.08 10.99 -25.66
C GLY A 41 -9.61 10.70 -25.35
N THR A 42 -9.01 11.35 -24.35
CA THR A 42 -7.64 11.07 -23.91
C THR A 42 -7.57 9.69 -23.26
N THR A 43 -6.47 8.98 -23.51
CA THR A 43 -6.20 7.67 -22.89
C THR A 43 -4.89 7.71 -22.12
N PHE A 44 -4.91 7.21 -20.89
CA PHE A 44 -3.72 6.99 -20.09
C PHE A 44 -3.50 5.49 -19.89
N GLU A 45 -2.25 5.08 -19.92
CA GLU A 45 -1.87 3.68 -19.86
C GLU A 45 -0.62 3.52 -18.97
N ALA A 46 -0.62 2.49 -18.13
CA ALA A 46 0.52 2.15 -17.28
C ALA A 46 0.62 0.64 -17.08
N SER A 47 1.83 0.12 -17.01
CA SER A 47 2.11 -1.28 -16.75
C SER A 47 3.14 -1.42 -15.64
N VAL A 48 2.98 -2.45 -14.84
CA VAL A 48 3.96 -2.89 -13.85
C VAL A 48 4.18 -4.40 -14.00
N THR A 49 5.38 -4.87 -13.70
CA THR A 49 5.72 -6.29 -13.75
C THR A 49 5.68 -6.96 -12.38
N THR A 50 5.83 -6.17 -11.32
CA THR A 50 5.85 -6.64 -9.93
C THR A 50 5.08 -5.69 -9.04
N ASN A 51 4.68 -6.15 -7.85
CA ASN A 51 4.10 -5.26 -6.86
C ASN A 51 5.18 -4.44 -6.17
N ARG A 52 4.87 -3.18 -5.88
CA ARG A 52 5.69 -2.36 -5.01
C ARG A 52 5.74 -2.97 -3.61
N GLY A 53 6.94 -3.26 -3.12
CA GLY A 53 7.20 -3.93 -1.85
C GLY A 53 7.60 -5.39 -1.98
N ASP A 54 7.54 -5.98 -3.17
CA ASP A 54 8.14 -7.28 -3.47
C ASP A 54 9.68 -7.16 -3.52
N TRP A 55 10.40 -8.28 -3.45
CA TRP A 55 11.87 -8.27 -3.44
C TRP A 55 12.49 -7.63 -4.70
N GLN A 56 11.77 -7.65 -5.84
CA GLN A 56 12.19 -7.03 -7.08
C GLN A 56 12.01 -5.50 -7.09
N ASP A 57 11.10 -4.97 -6.26
CA ASP A 57 10.83 -3.54 -6.11
C ASP A 57 10.56 -3.20 -4.64
N PRO A 58 11.58 -3.29 -3.77
CA PRO A 58 11.43 -3.11 -2.33
C PRO A 58 11.10 -1.65 -1.99
N TYR A 59 10.38 -1.47 -0.89
CA TYR A 59 10.20 -0.15 -0.32
C TYR A 59 11.51 0.37 0.28
N SER A 60 11.79 1.66 0.07
CA SER A 60 12.80 2.34 0.88
C SER A 60 12.31 2.50 2.32
N GLU A 61 13.22 2.69 3.27
CA GLU A 61 12.86 2.98 4.66
C GLU A 61 11.91 4.18 4.79
N LYS A 62 12.15 5.22 3.98
CA LYS A 62 11.27 6.39 3.92
C LYS A 62 9.85 6.04 3.45
N ASP A 63 9.71 5.19 2.44
CA ASP A 63 8.40 4.74 1.95
C ASP A 63 7.66 3.95 3.02
N LEU A 64 8.36 3.05 3.73
CA LEU A 64 7.80 2.27 4.83
C LEU A 64 7.30 3.17 5.95
N GLN A 65 8.12 4.13 6.37
CA GLN A 65 7.74 5.09 7.41
C GLN A 65 6.53 5.92 6.99
N GLN A 66 6.52 6.45 5.77
CA GLN A 66 5.39 7.23 5.26
C GLN A 66 4.10 6.42 5.22
N LYS A 67 4.16 5.18 4.73
CA LYS A 67 3.01 4.28 4.70
C LYS A 67 2.50 3.99 6.10
N PHE A 68 3.40 3.66 7.03
CA PHE A 68 3.05 3.42 8.43
C PHE A 68 2.36 4.64 9.04
N LEU A 69 2.95 5.83 8.90
CA LEU A 69 2.38 7.07 9.44
C LEU A 69 1.02 7.41 8.82
N SER A 70 0.86 7.23 7.52
CA SER A 70 -0.41 7.52 6.83
C SER A 70 -1.57 6.66 7.34
N LEU A 71 -1.29 5.45 7.81
CA LEU A 71 -2.28 4.53 8.37
C LEU A 71 -2.47 4.73 9.88
N SER A 72 -1.38 4.81 10.63
CA SER A 72 -1.41 4.85 12.11
C SER A 72 -1.93 6.18 12.64
N THR A 73 -1.70 7.30 11.96
CA THR A 73 -2.20 8.61 12.37
C THR A 73 -3.72 8.78 12.24
N ARG A 74 -4.40 7.79 11.68
CA ARG A 74 -5.88 7.73 11.73
C ARG A 74 -6.41 7.37 13.11
N LEU A 75 -5.60 6.68 13.93
CA LEU A 75 -5.96 6.23 15.27
C LEU A 75 -5.11 6.90 16.36
N TRP A 76 -3.85 7.20 16.06
CA TRP A 76 -2.89 7.75 17.01
C TRP A 76 -2.47 9.16 16.61
N ASN A 77 -2.04 9.97 17.58
CA ASN A 77 -1.34 11.20 17.26
C ASN A 77 0.03 10.87 16.64
N LYS A 78 0.62 11.86 15.96
CA LYS A 78 1.88 11.67 15.22
C LYS A 78 3.04 11.25 16.12
N GLU A 79 3.11 11.76 17.34
CA GLU A 79 4.17 11.44 18.30
C GLU A 79 4.12 9.95 18.69
N LYS A 80 2.95 9.45 19.07
CA LYS A 80 2.74 8.03 19.37
C LYS A 80 3.06 7.16 18.16
N ALA A 81 2.60 7.53 16.96
CA ALA A 81 2.87 6.79 15.75
C ALA A 81 4.36 6.68 15.45
N LEU A 82 5.11 7.78 15.58
CA LEU A 82 6.57 7.78 15.41
C LEU A 82 7.29 6.93 16.46
N ASN A 83 6.84 6.99 17.73
CA ASN A 83 7.41 6.18 18.79
C ASN A 83 7.21 4.67 18.53
N VAL A 84 6.00 4.26 18.14
CA VAL A 84 5.72 2.85 17.82
C VAL A 84 6.54 2.41 16.59
N TYR A 85 6.65 3.25 15.56
CA TYR A 85 7.50 2.95 14.40
C TYR A 85 8.96 2.73 14.82
N SER A 86 9.54 3.66 15.58
CA SER A 86 10.92 3.56 16.06
C SER A 86 11.15 2.30 16.89
N GLN A 87 10.23 1.94 17.78
CA GLN A 87 10.32 0.73 18.57
C GLN A 87 10.19 -0.54 17.73
N SER A 88 9.32 -0.54 16.71
CA SER A 88 9.18 -1.68 15.81
C SER A 88 10.46 -1.98 15.01
N MET A 89 11.22 -0.94 14.65
CA MET A 89 12.51 -1.07 13.97
C MET A 89 13.64 -1.57 14.87
N GLN A 90 13.44 -1.59 16.17
CA GLN A 90 14.40 -2.03 17.21
C GLN A 90 13.86 -3.23 18.02
N LEU A 91 12.86 -3.93 17.47
CA LEU A 91 12.17 -5.01 18.19
C LEU A 91 13.11 -6.11 18.70
N GLU A 92 14.18 -6.38 17.96
CA GLU A 92 15.20 -7.37 18.34
C GLU A 92 15.99 -6.97 19.62
N GLN A 93 15.99 -5.68 19.96
CA GLN A 93 16.77 -5.12 21.07
C GLN A 93 15.94 -4.87 22.34
N MET A 94 14.65 -5.21 22.33
CA MET A 94 13.76 -4.95 23.47
C MET A 94 12.88 -6.16 23.80
N PRO A 95 12.45 -6.29 25.09
CA PRO A 95 11.44 -7.28 25.45
C PRO A 95 10.12 -7.03 24.76
N PHE A 96 9.48 -8.08 24.22
CA PHE A 96 8.21 -7.98 23.51
C PHE A 96 7.11 -7.29 24.33
N ASN A 97 7.06 -7.52 25.64
CA ASN A 97 6.11 -6.86 26.54
C ASN A 97 6.25 -5.33 26.56
N THR A 98 7.47 -4.82 26.38
CA THR A 98 7.72 -3.38 26.32
C THR A 98 7.13 -2.79 25.03
N PHE A 99 7.31 -3.49 23.92
CA PHE A 99 6.73 -3.09 22.63
C PHE A 99 5.20 -3.10 22.65
N ILE A 100 4.58 -4.16 23.18
CA ILE A 100 3.12 -4.26 23.28
C ILE A 100 2.52 -3.12 24.13
N LYS A 101 3.15 -2.77 25.25
CA LYS A 101 2.70 -1.64 26.09
C LYS A 101 2.68 -0.31 25.33
N SER A 102 3.61 -0.08 24.41
CA SER A 102 3.64 1.13 23.60
C SER A 102 2.47 1.24 22.63
N ILE A 103 1.92 0.11 22.21
CA ILE A 103 0.76 0.06 21.30
C ILE A 103 -0.54 0.27 22.07
N ILE A 104 -0.69 -0.41 23.22
CA ILE A 104 -1.94 -0.44 24.01
C ILE A 104 -2.16 0.89 24.75
N ASN A 105 -1.12 1.47 25.28
CA ASN A 105 -1.19 2.72 26.04
C ASN A 105 -1.08 3.94 25.09
#